data_8243c6e8cf176fbf57f33bd84f80a2d6
#
_entry.id   8243c6e8cf176fbf57f33bd84f80a2d6
#
_cell.length_a   1.000
_cell.length_b   1.000
_cell.length_c   1.000
_cell.angle_alpha   90.00
_cell.angle_beta   90.00
_cell.angle_gamma   90.00
#
_symmetry.space_group_name_H-M   'P 1'
#
loop_
_entity.id
_entity.type
_entity.pdbx_description
1 polymer ?
#
loop_
_entity_poly.entity_id
_entity_poly.type
_entity_poly.pdbx_seq_one_letter_code
_entity_poly.pdbx_strand_id
1 'polypeptide(L)'
;IPNFKKREDALIYEAHVRDFTSDPAISKDLKSQFGTFSAFIEKLDYLKDLGVTHVQLLPVLSYYFVNELKNAERMDKYASSNSNYNWGYDPQNYFSLTGMYSSAPTDPAKRIEEFKNLVNEIHKRGMGVILDVVYNHTAKTSIFEDLEPNYYHFMDADGTPRSSFGGGRLGTTHYMSRRVLVDSIKYLTEQYKVDGFRFDMMGDHDAESIQK
;
A
#
# COMPACT_ATOMS: atom_id res chain seq x y z
N ILE A 1 -20.78 -1.70 5.22
CA ILE A 1 -20.47 -1.65 6.66
C ILE A 1 -21.79 -1.44 7.41
N PRO A 2 -22.16 -2.32 8.34
CA PRO A 2 -23.38 -2.15 9.12
C PRO A 2 -23.40 -0.81 9.87
N ASN A 3 -24.51 -0.09 9.79
CA ASN A 3 -24.72 1.20 10.47
C ASN A 3 -23.88 2.40 9.99
N PHE A 4 -23.09 2.26 8.93
CA PHE A 4 -22.39 3.39 8.32
C PHE A 4 -23.36 4.17 7.41
N LYS A 5 -23.75 5.38 7.81
CA LYS A 5 -24.77 6.18 7.10
C LYS A 5 -24.22 7.50 6.55
N LYS A 6 -23.24 8.09 7.21
CA LYS A 6 -22.67 9.39 6.88
C LYS A 6 -21.15 9.35 6.97
N ARG A 7 -20.49 10.28 6.28
CA ARG A 7 -19.02 10.40 6.37
C ARG A 7 -18.54 10.67 7.81
N GLU A 8 -19.30 11.45 8.54
CA GLU A 8 -19.03 11.82 9.95
C GLU A 8 -19.07 10.62 10.91
N ASP A 9 -19.72 9.53 10.49
CA ASP A 9 -19.77 8.29 11.28
C ASP A 9 -18.48 7.44 11.13
N ALA A 10 -17.55 7.85 10.26
CA ALA A 10 -16.33 7.12 10.01
C ALA A 10 -15.29 7.35 11.12
N LEU A 11 -14.85 6.28 11.74
CA LEU A 11 -13.67 6.24 12.58
C LEU A 11 -12.60 5.42 11.85
N ILE A 12 -11.64 6.13 11.25
CA ILE A 12 -10.59 5.53 10.44
C ILE A 12 -9.35 5.33 11.30
N TYR A 13 -8.82 4.11 11.34
CA TYR A 13 -7.56 3.79 12.00
C TYR A 13 -6.50 3.53 10.92
N GLU A 14 -5.52 4.41 10.85
CA GLU A 14 -4.37 4.26 9.95
C GLU A 14 -3.29 3.41 10.61
N ALA A 15 -2.79 2.42 9.89
CA ALA A 15 -1.77 1.51 10.40
C ALA A 15 -0.77 1.09 9.32
N HIS A 16 0.50 1.02 9.71
CA HIS A 16 1.54 0.33 8.95
C HIS A 16 1.50 -1.16 9.31
N VAL A 17 1.38 -2.04 8.31
CA VAL A 17 1.20 -3.48 8.54
C VAL A 17 2.30 -4.07 9.40
N ARG A 18 3.57 -3.71 9.13
CA ARG A 18 4.70 -4.21 9.92
C ARG A 18 4.71 -3.66 11.34
N ASP A 19 4.51 -2.37 11.51
CA ASP A 19 4.60 -1.72 12.83
C ASP A 19 3.54 -2.20 13.81
N PHE A 20 2.35 -2.46 13.32
CA PHE A 20 1.19 -2.80 14.15
C PHE A 20 1.41 -4.01 15.06
N THR A 21 2.28 -4.94 14.67
CA THR A 21 2.59 -6.14 15.43
C THR A 21 4.07 -6.30 15.78
N SER A 22 4.91 -5.29 15.52
CA SER A 22 6.36 -5.40 15.70
C SER A 22 6.85 -5.20 17.13
N ASP A 23 6.05 -4.59 18.02
CA ASP A 23 6.44 -4.43 19.43
C ASP A 23 6.69 -5.81 20.07
N PRO A 24 7.87 -6.03 20.70
CA PRO A 24 8.18 -7.30 21.37
C PRO A 24 7.17 -7.72 22.44
N ALA A 25 6.53 -6.75 23.10
CA ALA A 25 5.50 -7.03 24.11
C ALA A 25 4.24 -7.65 23.49
N ILE A 26 3.90 -7.25 22.25
CA ILE A 26 2.76 -7.76 21.50
C ILE A 26 3.14 -9.05 20.77
N SER A 27 4.29 -9.03 20.10
CA SER A 27 4.68 -10.10 19.17
C SER A 27 5.02 -11.43 19.84
N LYS A 28 5.34 -11.43 21.12
CA LYS A 28 5.56 -12.68 21.88
C LYS A 28 4.31 -13.57 21.97
N ASP A 29 3.12 -12.99 21.85
CA ASP A 29 1.84 -13.68 21.95
C ASP A 29 1.25 -14.06 20.59
N LEU A 30 1.93 -13.68 19.50
CA LEU A 30 1.49 -13.98 18.14
C LEU A 30 1.77 -15.44 17.79
N LYS A 31 0.85 -16.05 17.05
CA LYS A 31 1.03 -17.36 16.38
C LYS A 31 1.73 -17.21 15.04
N SER A 32 1.52 -16.09 14.36
CA SER A 32 2.12 -15.76 13.06
C SER A 32 3.37 -14.91 13.23
N GLN A 33 4.21 -14.85 12.19
CA GLN A 33 5.36 -13.94 12.17
C GLN A 33 4.88 -12.50 12.31
N PHE A 34 5.52 -11.72 13.20
CA PHE A 34 5.23 -10.31 13.37
C PHE A 34 5.40 -9.53 12.04
N GLY A 35 4.67 -8.43 11.90
CA GLY A 35 4.79 -7.56 10.75
C GLY A 35 4.20 -8.11 9.45
N THR A 36 3.43 -9.18 9.51
CA THR A 36 2.76 -9.79 8.36
C THR A 36 1.26 -9.53 8.36
N PHE A 37 0.60 -9.74 7.22
CA PHE A 37 -0.85 -9.71 7.11
C PHE A 37 -1.52 -10.68 8.10
N SER A 38 -0.95 -11.86 8.26
CA SER A 38 -1.48 -12.87 9.19
C SER A 38 -1.40 -12.42 10.65
N ALA A 39 -0.30 -11.80 11.05
CA ALA A 39 -0.15 -11.23 12.40
C ALA A 39 -1.14 -10.08 12.64
N PHE A 40 -1.37 -9.25 11.62
CA PHE A 40 -2.34 -8.15 11.70
C PHE A 40 -3.75 -8.67 12.04
N ILE A 41 -4.16 -9.78 11.43
CA ILE A 41 -5.44 -10.44 11.69
C ILE A 41 -5.59 -10.77 13.19
N GLU A 42 -4.54 -11.24 13.84
CA GLU A 42 -4.59 -11.63 15.27
C GLU A 42 -4.89 -10.46 16.21
N LYS A 43 -4.75 -9.22 15.75
CA LYS A 43 -5.00 -7.99 16.53
C LYS A 43 -6.21 -7.19 16.05
N LEU A 44 -7.01 -7.70 15.11
CA LEU A 44 -8.18 -7.01 14.58
C LEU A 44 -9.28 -6.78 15.64
N ASP A 45 -9.45 -7.67 16.62
CA ASP A 45 -10.45 -7.51 17.64
C ASP A 45 -10.18 -6.27 18.51
N TYR A 46 -8.92 -5.91 18.74
CA TYR A 46 -8.54 -4.66 19.39
C TYR A 46 -9.12 -3.44 18.64
N LEU A 47 -9.01 -3.40 17.31
CA LEU A 47 -9.55 -2.30 16.51
C LEU A 47 -11.07 -2.26 16.53
N LYS A 48 -11.71 -3.44 16.50
CA LYS A 48 -13.16 -3.54 16.63
C LYS A 48 -13.65 -3.01 17.99
N ASP A 49 -12.98 -3.36 19.06
CA ASP A 49 -13.32 -2.94 20.41
C ASP A 49 -13.14 -1.42 20.62
N LEU A 50 -12.22 -0.79 19.88
CA LEU A 50 -12.08 0.66 19.81
C LEU A 50 -13.22 1.35 19.06
N GLY A 51 -14.09 0.62 18.37
CA GLY A 51 -15.16 1.17 17.55
C GLY A 51 -14.72 1.63 16.15
N VAL A 52 -13.56 1.18 15.68
CA VAL A 52 -13.05 1.48 14.33
C VAL A 52 -14.05 1.00 13.27
N THR A 53 -14.36 1.86 12.32
CA THR A 53 -15.23 1.53 11.18
C THR A 53 -14.43 1.15 9.94
N HIS A 54 -13.25 1.74 9.75
CA HIS A 54 -12.38 1.48 8.60
C HIS A 54 -10.92 1.35 9.06
N VAL A 55 -10.26 0.33 8.53
CA VAL A 55 -8.80 0.18 8.67
C VAL A 55 -8.16 0.73 7.39
N GLN A 56 -7.35 1.78 7.54
CA GLN A 56 -6.55 2.34 6.45
C GLN A 56 -5.13 1.78 6.56
N LEU A 57 -4.72 1.03 5.56
CA LEU A 57 -3.37 0.47 5.51
C LEU A 57 -2.43 1.40 4.74
N LEU A 58 -1.28 1.73 5.32
CA LEU A 58 -0.18 2.34 4.58
C LEU A 58 0.16 1.43 3.38
N PRO A 59 0.88 1.94 2.35
CA PRO A 59 1.01 1.24 1.09
C PRO A 59 1.40 -0.23 1.21
N VAL A 60 0.61 -1.09 0.58
CA VAL A 60 0.78 -2.56 0.59
C VAL A 60 1.27 -3.11 -0.76
N LEU A 61 1.33 -2.26 -1.78
CA LEU A 61 1.89 -2.62 -3.08
C LEU A 61 3.41 -2.64 -3.02
N SER A 62 4.04 -3.35 -3.95
CA SER A 62 5.50 -3.47 -4.01
C SER A 62 6.20 -2.12 -4.04
N TYR A 63 7.20 -1.96 -3.21
CA TYR A 63 8.00 -0.75 -3.10
C TYR A 63 9.49 -1.06 -2.99
N TYR A 64 10.34 -0.07 -3.29
CA TYR A 64 11.78 -0.17 -3.24
C TYR A 64 12.36 -0.03 -1.82
N PHE A 65 13.66 -0.19 -1.73
CA PHE A 65 14.51 0.08 -0.56
C PHE A 65 14.25 -0.80 0.66
N VAL A 66 13.78 -2.03 0.41
CA VAL A 66 13.64 -3.08 1.43
C VAL A 66 14.15 -4.41 0.89
N ASN A 67 14.50 -5.31 1.79
CA ASN A 67 14.82 -6.69 1.48
C ASN A 67 13.72 -7.60 2.04
N GLU A 68 12.83 -8.06 1.17
CA GLU A 68 11.69 -8.89 1.54
C GLU A 68 12.11 -10.22 2.18
N LEU A 69 13.28 -10.76 1.81
CA LEU A 69 13.80 -12.02 2.37
C LEU A 69 14.23 -11.89 3.83
N LYS A 70 14.38 -10.67 4.32
CA LYS A 70 14.76 -10.34 5.70
C LYS A 70 13.61 -9.76 6.51
N ASN A 71 12.39 -9.96 6.08
CA ASN A 71 11.22 -9.40 6.74
C ASN A 71 10.96 -9.96 8.15
N ALA A 72 11.55 -11.10 8.50
CA ALA A 72 11.48 -11.68 9.85
C ALA A 72 12.50 -11.07 10.83
N GLU A 73 13.48 -10.31 10.33
CA GLU A 73 14.47 -9.67 11.17
C GLU A 73 13.90 -8.42 11.83
N ARG A 74 14.15 -8.26 13.13
CA ARG A 74 13.77 -7.04 13.84
C ARG A 74 14.74 -5.92 13.52
N MET A 75 14.22 -4.71 13.51
CA MET A 75 15.04 -3.51 13.38
C MET A 75 15.69 -3.19 14.74
N ASP A 76 17.00 -3.24 14.78
CA ASP A 76 17.75 -2.89 15.99
C ASP A 76 17.82 -1.38 16.26
N LYS A 77 17.70 -0.56 15.19
CA LYS A 77 17.81 0.91 15.28
C LYS A 77 16.92 1.59 14.24
N TYR A 78 15.97 2.37 14.70
CA TYR A 78 15.02 3.12 13.85
C TYR A 78 15.68 4.11 12.87
N ALA A 79 16.78 4.73 13.24
CA ALA A 79 17.48 5.73 12.44
C ALA A 79 18.59 5.14 11.55
N SER A 80 18.69 3.82 11.44
CA SER A 80 19.74 3.17 10.65
C SER A 80 19.31 3.04 9.19
N SER A 81 20.21 3.39 8.26
CA SER A 81 20.04 3.12 6.83
C SER A 81 19.88 1.63 6.50
N ASN A 82 20.25 0.75 7.44
CA ASN A 82 20.15 -0.70 7.33
C ASN A 82 18.94 -1.29 8.05
N SER A 83 17.96 -0.46 8.42
CA SER A 83 16.81 -0.87 9.22
C SER A 83 15.84 -1.82 8.50
N ASN A 84 15.99 -2.01 7.20
CA ASN A 84 15.04 -2.77 6.37
C ASN A 84 13.58 -2.33 6.57
N TYR A 85 13.38 -1.02 6.71
CA TYR A 85 12.09 -0.40 6.98
C TYR A 85 11.76 0.68 5.95
N ASN A 86 10.54 0.68 5.47
CA ASN A 86 10.00 1.71 4.58
C ASN A 86 8.50 1.87 4.84
N TRP A 87 8.01 3.08 4.79
CA TRP A 87 6.57 3.35 4.88
C TRP A 87 5.79 2.84 3.66
N GLY A 88 6.48 2.60 2.54
CA GLY A 88 5.88 2.09 1.32
C GLY A 88 5.60 3.13 0.24
N TYR A 89 6.05 4.39 0.43
CA TYR A 89 5.84 5.48 -0.54
C TYR A 89 6.88 5.57 -1.64
N ASP A 90 7.57 4.47 -1.92
CA ASP A 90 8.54 4.32 -3.01
C ASP A 90 8.05 3.27 -4.02
N PRO A 91 6.97 3.53 -4.78
CA PRO A 91 6.28 2.50 -5.55
C PRO A 91 7.18 1.89 -6.64
N GLN A 92 7.14 0.56 -6.69
CA GLN A 92 7.82 -0.25 -7.70
C GLN A 92 6.83 -0.83 -8.71
N ASN A 93 5.66 -1.25 -8.24
CA ASN A 93 4.62 -1.87 -9.06
C ASN A 93 3.25 -1.54 -8.49
N TYR A 94 2.28 -1.28 -9.37
CA TYR A 94 0.93 -0.88 -8.99
C TYR A 94 -0.10 -2.02 -8.95
N PHE A 95 0.33 -3.26 -9.24
CA PHE A 95 -0.54 -4.43 -9.27
C PHE A 95 -0.10 -5.55 -8.33
N SER A 96 1.16 -5.56 -7.91
CA SER A 96 1.74 -6.59 -7.06
C SER A 96 1.82 -6.14 -5.61
N LEU A 97 1.49 -7.03 -4.69
CA LEU A 97 1.68 -6.81 -3.26
C LEU A 97 3.17 -6.91 -2.86
N THR A 98 3.57 -6.14 -1.85
CA THR A 98 4.90 -6.29 -1.28
C THR A 98 5.05 -7.62 -0.53
N GLY A 99 6.21 -8.26 -0.69
CA GLY A 99 6.57 -9.45 0.09
C GLY A 99 6.98 -9.15 1.53
N MET A 100 7.18 -7.89 1.89
CA MET A 100 7.51 -7.48 3.27
C MET A 100 6.48 -7.93 4.28
N TYR A 101 5.21 -8.04 3.88
CA TYR A 101 4.09 -8.38 4.77
C TYR A 101 3.59 -9.81 4.60
N SER A 102 4.35 -10.64 3.88
CA SER A 102 4.04 -12.08 3.69
C SER A 102 4.91 -12.97 4.57
N SER A 103 4.34 -14.06 5.05
CA SER A 103 5.09 -15.13 5.71
C SER A 103 5.95 -15.96 4.74
N ALA A 104 5.68 -15.85 3.42
CA ALA A 104 6.43 -16.49 2.35
C ALA A 104 6.74 -15.49 1.23
N PRO A 105 7.73 -14.59 1.42
CA PRO A 105 8.02 -13.51 0.48
C PRO A 105 8.34 -13.94 -0.95
N THR A 106 8.87 -15.13 -1.12
CA THR A 106 9.24 -15.71 -2.42
C THR A 106 8.06 -16.35 -3.16
N ASP A 107 6.91 -16.49 -2.52
CA ASP A 107 5.71 -17.06 -3.11
C ASP A 107 4.65 -15.97 -3.39
N PRO A 108 4.50 -15.53 -4.65
CA PRO A 108 3.52 -14.51 -5.00
C PRO A 108 2.07 -14.92 -4.73
N ALA A 109 1.74 -16.19 -4.88
CA ALA A 109 0.38 -16.69 -4.62
C ALA A 109 0.05 -16.59 -3.12
N LYS A 110 1.05 -16.84 -2.26
CA LYS A 110 0.89 -16.73 -0.80
C LYS A 110 0.65 -15.29 -0.35
N ARG A 111 1.33 -14.32 -0.95
CA ARG A 111 1.08 -12.89 -0.68
C ARG A 111 -0.39 -12.53 -0.95
N ILE A 112 -0.91 -12.97 -2.08
CA ILE A 112 -2.30 -12.73 -2.50
C ILE A 112 -3.28 -13.39 -1.54
N GLU A 113 -3.05 -14.65 -1.20
CA GLU A 113 -3.88 -15.41 -0.26
C GLU A 113 -3.94 -14.72 1.11
N GLU A 114 -2.78 -14.36 1.66
CA GLU A 114 -2.68 -13.72 2.97
C GLU A 114 -3.37 -12.36 3.00
N PHE A 115 -3.22 -11.55 1.96
CA PHE A 115 -3.89 -10.25 1.87
C PHE A 115 -5.41 -10.39 1.69
N LYS A 116 -5.88 -11.30 0.83
CA LYS A 116 -7.31 -11.61 0.70
C LYS A 116 -7.91 -12.05 2.03
N ASN A 117 -7.18 -12.85 2.78
CA ASN A 117 -7.61 -13.30 4.10
C ASN A 117 -7.72 -12.14 5.09
N LEU A 118 -6.76 -11.22 5.11
CA LEU A 118 -6.81 -10.02 5.94
C LEU A 118 -8.07 -9.18 5.61
N VAL A 119 -8.32 -8.88 4.36
CA VAL A 119 -9.51 -8.11 3.94
C VAL A 119 -10.79 -8.81 4.38
N ASN A 120 -10.87 -10.12 4.16
CA ASN A 120 -12.03 -10.91 4.56
C ASN A 120 -12.26 -10.90 6.08
N GLU A 121 -11.21 -11.02 6.89
CA GLU A 121 -11.30 -10.99 8.35
C GLU A 121 -11.67 -9.60 8.89
N ILE A 122 -11.25 -8.52 8.23
CA ILE A 122 -11.71 -7.17 8.52
C ILE A 122 -13.21 -7.03 8.24
N HIS A 123 -13.66 -7.50 7.07
CA HIS A 123 -15.08 -7.47 6.68
C HIS A 123 -15.97 -8.30 7.62
N LYS A 124 -15.52 -9.48 8.05
CA LYS A 124 -16.25 -10.31 9.00
C LYS A 124 -16.53 -9.61 10.33
N ARG A 125 -15.65 -8.68 10.72
CA ARG A 125 -15.81 -7.84 11.92
C ARG A 125 -16.66 -6.60 11.71
N GLY A 126 -17.20 -6.42 10.50
CA GLY A 126 -18.04 -5.27 10.14
C GLY A 126 -17.27 -3.98 9.87
N MET A 127 -15.96 -4.06 9.64
CA MET A 127 -15.11 -2.94 9.28
C MET A 127 -14.81 -2.92 7.78
N GLY A 128 -14.49 -1.74 7.22
CA GLY A 128 -14.04 -1.57 5.85
C GLY A 128 -12.52 -1.46 5.76
N VAL A 129 -12.01 -1.61 4.54
CA VAL A 129 -10.57 -1.51 4.22
C VAL A 129 -10.34 -0.35 3.27
N ILE A 130 -9.44 0.54 3.65
CA ILE A 130 -8.93 1.64 2.81
C ILE A 130 -7.46 1.36 2.53
N LEU A 131 -7.07 1.47 1.26
CA LEU A 131 -5.66 1.39 0.88
C LEU A 131 -5.08 2.77 0.61
N ASP A 132 -3.92 3.03 1.19
CA ASP A 132 -3.11 4.19 0.85
C ASP A 132 -2.33 3.87 -0.44
N VAL A 133 -2.53 4.69 -1.47
CA VAL A 133 -1.97 4.48 -2.80
C VAL A 133 -1.17 5.67 -3.29
N VAL A 134 -0.10 5.41 -4.03
CA VAL A 134 0.90 6.39 -4.45
C VAL A 134 1.02 6.38 -5.96
N TYR A 135 0.13 7.08 -6.65
CA TYR A 135 0.15 7.18 -8.12
C TYR A 135 0.77 8.48 -8.64
N ASN A 136 1.18 9.39 -7.74
CA ASN A 136 1.80 10.65 -8.12
C ASN A 136 3.23 10.47 -8.65
N HIS A 137 3.95 9.44 -8.21
CA HIS A 137 5.31 9.16 -8.64
C HIS A 137 5.64 7.67 -8.64
N THR A 138 6.70 7.31 -9.38
CA THR A 138 7.40 6.03 -9.26
C THR A 138 8.72 6.25 -8.53
N ALA A 139 9.18 5.29 -7.75
CA ALA A 139 10.45 5.40 -7.02
C ALA A 139 11.65 5.61 -7.96
N LYS A 140 11.57 5.04 -9.15
CA LYS A 140 12.58 5.17 -10.22
C LYS A 140 11.90 5.41 -11.55
N THR A 141 12.44 6.32 -12.35
CA THR A 141 11.93 6.61 -13.69
C THR A 141 12.05 5.42 -14.64
N SER A 142 13.11 4.61 -14.50
CA SER A 142 13.36 3.43 -15.35
C SER A 142 12.21 2.41 -15.35
N ILE A 143 11.35 2.40 -14.35
CA ILE A 143 10.18 1.49 -14.30
C ILE A 143 9.33 1.61 -15.58
N PHE A 144 9.12 2.82 -16.09
CA PHE A 144 8.34 3.08 -17.29
C PHE A 144 9.17 3.63 -18.45
N GLU A 145 10.25 4.39 -18.19
CA GLU A 145 11.09 4.94 -19.24
C GLU A 145 11.80 3.86 -20.07
N ASP A 146 12.10 2.70 -19.46
CA ASP A 146 12.66 1.54 -20.17
C ASP A 146 11.63 0.85 -21.09
N LEU A 147 10.34 1.10 -20.88
CA LEU A 147 9.26 0.57 -21.74
C LEU A 147 8.94 1.51 -22.89
N GLU A 148 8.75 2.78 -22.61
CA GLU A 148 8.45 3.82 -23.59
C GLU A 148 9.05 5.15 -23.12
N PRO A 149 10.21 5.54 -23.64
CA PRO A 149 10.88 6.77 -23.26
C PRO A 149 10.02 8.03 -23.48
N ASN A 150 10.08 8.93 -22.52
CA ASN A 150 9.42 10.23 -22.54
C ASN A 150 7.88 10.18 -22.58
N TYR A 151 7.26 9.08 -22.18
CA TYR A 151 5.81 8.95 -22.27
C TYR A 151 5.09 8.93 -20.92
N TYR A 152 5.50 8.05 -19.99
CA TYR A 152 4.73 7.81 -18.77
C TYR A 152 4.93 8.85 -17.68
N HIS A 153 6.05 9.55 -17.69
CA HIS A 153 6.33 10.63 -16.74
C HIS A 153 6.12 11.99 -17.39
N PHE A 154 5.86 13.00 -16.55
CA PHE A 154 5.95 14.39 -17.02
C PHE A 154 7.40 14.74 -17.33
N MET A 155 7.62 15.38 -18.47
CA MET A 155 8.93 15.78 -18.97
C MET A 155 9.07 17.30 -18.99
N ASP A 156 10.27 17.79 -18.78
CA ASP A 156 10.67 19.12 -19.14
C ASP A 156 11.01 19.22 -20.63
N ALA A 157 11.12 20.41 -21.18
CA ALA A 157 11.35 20.63 -22.62
C ALA A 157 12.65 20.01 -23.15
N ASP A 158 13.61 19.77 -22.28
CA ASP A 158 14.88 19.10 -22.59
C ASP A 158 14.84 17.56 -22.53
N GLY A 159 13.67 16.99 -22.23
CA GLY A 159 13.48 15.55 -22.08
C GLY A 159 13.86 15.00 -20.70
N THR A 160 14.10 15.86 -19.72
CA THR A 160 14.35 15.43 -18.34
C THR A 160 13.04 15.10 -17.64
N PRO A 161 12.89 13.90 -17.02
CA PRO A 161 11.71 13.58 -16.25
C PRO A 161 11.55 14.51 -15.04
N ARG A 162 10.35 15.06 -14.87
CA ARG A 162 10.03 15.84 -13.66
C ARG A 162 10.01 14.95 -12.45
N SER A 163 10.56 15.45 -11.36
CA SER A 163 10.57 14.74 -10.09
C SER A 163 9.33 15.05 -9.24
N SER A 164 8.94 14.08 -8.44
CA SER A 164 8.00 14.23 -7.32
C SER A 164 8.53 13.39 -6.18
N PHE A 165 8.79 14.01 -5.03
CA PHE A 165 9.29 13.34 -3.82
C PHE A 165 10.49 12.39 -4.03
N GLY A 166 11.43 12.79 -4.90
CA GLY A 166 12.64 12.03 -5.20
C GLY A 166 12.50 10.96 -6.28
N GLY A 167 11.28 10.72 -6.79
CA GLY A 167 11.00 9.82 -7.91
C GLY A 167 10.53 10.55 -9.16
N GLY A 168 10.16 9.81 -10.19
CA GLY A 168 9.60 10.35 -11.43
C GLY A 168 8.11 10.69 -11.27
N ARG A 169 7.72 11.93 -11.56
CA ARG A 169 6.31 12.33 -11.54
C ARG A 169 5.52 11.67 -12.66
N LEU A 170 4.52 10.85 -12.30
CA LEU A 170 3.70 10.14 -13.29
C LEU A 170 2.84 11.12 -14.11
N GLY A 171 2.93 11.02 -15.44
CA GLY A 171 2.22 11.90 -16.38
C GLY A 171 0.77 11.47 -16.60
N THR A 172 -0.10 11.65 -15.61
CA THR A 172 -1.48 11.15 -15.61
C THR A 172 -2.38 11.76 -16.68
N THR A 173 -1.99 12.86 -17.32
CA THR A 173 -2.66 13.41 -18.49
C THR A 173 -2.49 12.54 -19.73
N HIS A 174 -1.46 11.69 -19.79
CA HIS A 174 -1.24 10.75 -20.88
C HIS A 174 -2.15 9.54 -20.74
N TYR A 175 -2.72 9.09 -21.87
CA TYR A 175 -3.74 8.04 -21.87
C TYR A 175 -3.30 6.75 -21.18
N MET A 176 -2.11 6.22 -21.48
CA MET A 176 -1.64 4.96 -20.89
C MET A 176 -1.22 5.11 -19.42
N SER A 177 -0.67 6.26 -19.02
CA SER A 177 -0.37 6.53 -17.60
C SER A 177 -1.66 6.59 -16.78
N ARG A 178 -2.69 7.26 -17.29
CA ARG A 178 -4.03 7.27 -16.68
C ARG A 178 -4.62 5.87 -16.61
N ARG A 179 -4.47 5.10 -17.70
CA ARG A 179 -4.95 3.72 -17.75
C ARG A 179 -4.30 2.85 -16.68
N VAL A 180 -3.00 2.96 -16.46
CA VAL A 180 -2.30 2.24 -15.38
C VAL A 180 -2.95 2.53 -14.03
N LEU A 181 -3.22 3.81 -13.72
CA LEU A 181 -3.88 4.22 -12.48
C LEU A 181 -5.27 3.60 -12.35
N VAL A 182 -6.12 3.79 -13.37
CA VAL A 182 -7.51 3.31 -13.36
C VAL A 182 -7.59 1.79 -13.30
N ASP A 183 -6.77 1.09 -14.11
CA ASP A 183 -6.75 -0.37 -14.12
C ASP A 183 -6.23 -0.94 -12.79
N SER A 184 -5.26 -0.28 -12.14
CA SER A 184 -4.78 -0.67 -10.82
C SER A 184 -5.88 -0.55 -9.76
N ILE A 185 -6.59 0.58 -9.72
CA ILE A 185 -7.72 0.79 -8.77
C ILE A 185 -8.81 -0.26 -8.99
N LYS A 186 -9.19 -0.51 -10.24
CA LYS A 186 -10.17 -1.55 -10.59
C LYS A 186 -9.70 -2.93 -10.13
N TYR A 187 -8.46 -3.28 -10.44
CA TYR A 187 -7.87 -4.55 -10.04
C TYR A 187 -7.92 -4.75 -8.52
N LEU A 188 -7.47 -3.76 -7.75
CA LEU A 188 -7.48 -3.84 -6.28
C LEU A 188 -8.90 -3.96 -5.72
N THR A 189 -9.85 -3.22 -6.30
CA THR A 189 -11.26 -3.29 -5.90
C THR A 189 -11.88 -4.65 -6.22
N GLU A 190 -11.67 -5.15 -7.43
CA GLU A 190 -12.30 -6.38 -7.91
C GLU A 190 -11.68 -7.63 -7.31
N GLN A 191 -10.35 -7.68 -7.19
CA GLN A 191 -9.62 -8.86 -6.71
C GLN A 191 -9.58 -8.96 -5.19
N TYR A 192 -9.42 -7.84 -4.49
CA TYR A 192 -9.26 -7.83 -3.03
C TYR A 192 -10.50 -7.31 -2.27
N LYS A 193 -11.49 -6.75 -2.98
CA LYS A 193 -12.73 -6.23 -2.38
C LYS A 193 -12.49 -5.14 -1.35
N VAL A 194 -11.48 -4.31 -1.56
CA VAL A 194 -11.25 -3.13 -0.72
C VAL A 194 -12.37 -2.11 -0.89
N ASP A 195 -12.63 -1.31 0.15
CA ASP A 195 -13.80 -0.44 0.23
C ASP A 195 -13.50 1.00 -0.17
N GLY A 196 -12.22 1.39 -0.16
CA GLY A 196 -11.82 2.73 -0.50
C GLY A 196 -10.31 2.90 -0.67
N PHE A 197 -9.95 4.13 -1.09
CA PHE A 197 -8.56 4.50 -1.33
C PHE A 197 -8.26 5.88 -0.75
N ARG A 198 -7.07 6.04 -0.19
CA ARG A 198 -6.48 7.33 0.14
C ARG A 198 -5.37 7.59 -0.87
N PHE A 199 -5.51 8.65 -1.65
CA PHE A 199 -4.51 9.04 -2.65
C PHE A 199 -3.47 9.94 -2.03
N ASP A 200 -2.25 9.46 -1.90
CA ASP A 200 -1.12 10.30 -1.52
C ASP A 200 -0.87 11.35 -2.60
N MET A 201 -0.66 12.60 -2.17
CA MET A 201 -0.36 13.73 -3.07
C MET A 201 -1.32 13.83 -4.27
N MET A 202 -2.62 13.74 -4.02
CA MET A 202 -3.66 13.79 -5.06
C MET A 202 -3.54 15.04 -5.96
N GLY A 203 -3.03 16.15 -5.44
CA GLY A 203 -2.81 17.38 -6.21
C GLY A 203 -1.81 17.27 -7.36
N ASP A 204 -1.03 16.21 -7.43
CA ASP A 204 -0.13 15.91 -8.54
C ASP A 204 -0.84 15.21 -9.72
N HIS A 205 -2.11 14.83 -9.56
CA HIS A 205 -2.92 14.21 -10.59
C HIS A 205 -3.81 15.24 -11.30
N ASP A 206 -4.14 14.98 -12.56
CA ASP A 206 -5.16 15.75 -13.25
C ASP A 206 -6.58 15.34 -12.80
N ALA A 207 -7.50 16.31 -12.82
CA ALA A 207 -8.87 16.10 -12.34
C ALA A 207 -9.61 14.97 -13.08
N GLU A 208 -9.39 14.82 -14.38
CA GLU A 208 -10.05 13.80 -15.19
C GLU A 208 -9.65 12.38 -14.77
N SER A 209 -8.38 12.16 -14.37
CA SER A 209 -7.91 10.86 -13.89
C SER A 209 -8.57 10.45 -12.58
N ILE A 210 -8.84 11.42 -11.69
CA ILE A 210 -9.47 11.16 -10.38
C ILE A 210 -10.99 10.97 -10.52
N GLN A 211 -11.61 11.54 -11.54
CA GLN A 211 -13.07 11.42 -11.76
C GLN A 211 -13.50 10.10 -12.43
N LYS A 212 -12.58 9.35 -13.02
CA LYS A 212 -12.86 8.05 -13.67
C LYS A 212 -12.95 6.90 -12.69
#